data_b3b376ded11f0b81f38dd9bab2ad68c6
#
_entry.id   b3b376ded11f0b81f38dd9bab2ad68c6
#
_cell.length_a   1.000
_cell.length_b   1.000
_cell.length_c   1.000
_cell.angle_alpha   90.00
_cell.angle_beta   90.00
_cell.angle_gamma   90.00
#
_symmetry.space_group_name_H-M   'P 1'
#
loop_
_entity.id
_entity.type
_entity.pdbx_description
1 polymer ?
#
loop_
_entity_poly.entity_id
_entity_poly.type
_entity_poly.pdbx_seq_one_letter_code
_entity_poly.pdbx_strand_id
1 'polypeptide(L)'
;MGNSKILVTGATGATGGTAIKTLLELKVPVRALVHKTDARSEQLRAQGVEIVQGDLSDFEAVSETLKGITGAYFVFPIQVPGILEATAFFAQAAIERGVSAIVNMSQISARRIAKSHASQNHWIAERLLDRSGIPVTHLRPTLFAEWLMYLSQTIREKNILPLAFGNARYAPIAGEDLQSIDHGRNRRHRPCRH
;
A
#
# COMPACT_ATOMS: atom_id res chain seq x y z
N MET A 1 -25.25 -10.57 -5.40
CA MET A 1 -23.89 -10.05 -5.44
C MET A 1 -23.30 -10.26 -4.04
N GLY A 2 -22.27 -11.11 -3.88
CA GLY A 2 -21.69 -11.39 -2.57
C GLY A 2 -21.15 -10.11 -1.93
N ASN A 3 -21.29 -10.03 -0.61
CA ASN A 3 -20.89 -8.85 0.18
C ASN A 3 -19.36 -8.69 0.10
N SER A 4 -18.86 -7.95 -0.90
CA SER A 4 -17.42 -7.75 -1.13
C SER A 4 -16.87 -6.87 -0.02
N LYS A 5 -16.01 -7.40 0.86
CA LYS A 5 -15.34 -6.65 1.92
C LYS A 5 -13.85 -6.56 1.61
N ILE A 6 -13.28 -5.38 1.70
CA ILE A 6 -11.87 -5.11 1.39
C ILE A 6 -11.09 -4.88 2.68
N LEU A 7 -9.97 -5.60 2.81
CA LEU A 7 -8.98 -5.33 3.85
C LEU A 7 -8.00 -4.25 3.39
N VAL A 8 -7.73 -3.28 4.25
CA VAL A 8 -6.67 -2.28 4.05
C VAL A 8 -5.67 -2.39 5.19
N THR A 9 -4.41 -2.72 4.87
CA THR A 9 -3.29 -2.58 5.81
C THR A 9 -2.66 -1.19 5.66
N GLY A 10 -1.89 -0.72 6.65
CA GLY A 10 -1.38 0.65 6.63
C GLY A 10 -2.47 1.73 6.61
N ALA A 11 -3.63 1.41 7.15
CA ALA A 11 -4.88 2.17 7.08
C ALA A 11 -4.80 3.61 7.59
N THR A 12 -3.97 3.86 8.60
CA THR A 12 -3.76 5.20 9.20
C THR A 12 -2.66 6.01 8.50
N GLY A 13 -2.03 5.44 7.46
CA GLY A 13 -1.07 6.12 6.61
C GLY A 13 -1.72 6.88 5.45
N ALA A 14 -0.94 7.69 4.72
CA ALA A 14 -1.44 8.51 3.63
C ALA A 14 -2.17 7.70 2.54
N THR A 15 -1.53 6.64 2.01
CA THR A 15 -2.11 5.83 0.92
C THR A 15 -3.25 4.95 1.38
N GLY A 16 -3.13 4.32 2.57
CA GLY A 16 -4.21 3.49 3.14
C GLY A 16 -5.45 4.31 3.49
N GLY A 17 -5.26 5.50 4.08
CA GLY A 17 -6.37 6.41 4.41
C GLY A 17 -7.13 6.87 3.16
N THR A 18 -6.40 7.21 2.08
CA THR A 18 -7.04 7.59 0.82
C THR A 18 -7.78 6.40 0.18
N ALA A 19 -7.19 5.17 0.22
CA ALA A 19 -7.88 3.96 -0.25
C ALA A 19 -9.20 3.74 0.49
N ILE A 20 -9.18 3.88 1.80
CA ILE A 20 -10.39 3.75 2.62
C ILE A 20 -11.43 4.80 2.22
N LYS A 21 -11.04 6.06 2.09
CA LYS A 21 -11.94 7.14 1.67
C LYS A 21 -12.65 6.78 0.35
N THR A 22 -11.89 6.40 -0.67
CA THR A 22 -12.44 6.01 -1.98
C THR A 22 -13.39 4.79 -1.87
N LEU A 23 -13.01 3.77 -1.09
CA LEU A 23 -13.86 2.60 -0.90
C LEU A 23 -15.17 2.95 -0.20
N LEU A 24 -15.16 3.84 0.79
CA LEU A 24 -16.36 4.32 1.47
C LEU A 24 -17.27 5.14 0.54
N GLU A 25 -16.71 6.00 -0.31
CA GLU A 25 -17.45 6.73 -1.35
C GLU A 25 -18.15 5.76 -2.31
N LEU A 26 -17.51 4.65 -2.64
CA LEU A 26 -18.07 3.57 -3.46
C LEU A 26 -19.02 2.63 -2.67
N LYS A 27 -19.25 2.91 -1.38
CA LYS A 27 -20.09 2.08 -0.47
C LYS A 27 -19.60 0.63 -0.36
N VAL A 28 -18.30 0.42 -0.47
CA VAL A 28 -17.66 -0.88 -0.29
C VAL A 28 -17.29 -1.05 1.19
N PRO A 29 -17.75 -2.13 1.87
CA PRO A 29 -17.35 -2.41 3.24
C PRO A 29 -15.84 -2.58 3.39
N VAL A 30 -15.26 -1.93 4.39
CA VAL A 30 -13.82 -1.91 4.65
C VAL A 30 -13.51 -2.44 6.02
N ARG A 31 -12.51 -3.31 6.11
CA ARG A 31 -11.79 -3.66 7.33
C ARG A 31 -10.40 -3.06 7.28
N ALA A 32 -9.95 -2.44 8.36
CA ALA A 32 -8.61 -1.87 8.49
C ALA A 32 -7.82 -2.62 9.54
N LEU A 33 -6.64 -3.14 9.16
CA LEU A 33 -5.67 -3.67 10.10
C LEU A 33 -4.78 -2.53 10.59
N VAL A 34 -4.74 -2.33 11.90
CA VAL A 34 -3.92 -1.33 12.56
C VAL A 34 -3.02 -1.99 13.61
N HIS A 35 -1.76 -1.56 13.70
CA HIS A 35 -0.83 -2.08 14.71
C HIS A 35 -1.22 -1.65 16.12
N LYS A 36 -1.71 -0.41 16.27
CA LYS A 36 -2.22 0.16 17.52
C LYS A 36 -3.46 0.98 17.25
N THR A 37 -4.40 0.95 18.18
CA THR A 37 -5.56 1.85 18.16
C THR A 37 -5.12 3.23 18.66
N ASP A 38 -5.42 4.26 17.88
CA ASP A 38 -5.15 5.67 18.18
C ASP A 38 -6.30 6.55 17.66
N ALA A 39 -6.19 7.87 17.83
CA ALA A 39 -7.20 8.82 17.37
C ALA A 39 -7.53 8.69 15.87
N ARG A 40 -6.55 8.30 15.04
CA ARG A 40 -6.75 8.12 13.58
C ARG A 40 -7.59 6.88 13.31
N SER A 41 -7.33 5.78 13.98
CA SER A 41 -8.13 4.56 13.84
C SER A 41 -9.55 4.75 14.37
N GLU A 42 -9.75 5.53 15.43
CA GLU A 42 -11.07 5.87 15.93
C GLU A 42 -11.87 6.77 14.96
N GLN A 43 -11.19 7.69 14.27
CA GLN A 43 -11.80 8.47 13.19
C GLN A 43 -12.30 7.58 12.04
N LEU A 44 -11.51 6.57 11.65
CA LEU A 44 -11.93 5.59 10.64
C LEU A 44 -13.13 4.76 11.13
N ARG A 45 -13.12 4.34 12.40
CA ARG A 45 -14.25 3.62 13.01
C ARG A 45 -15.53 4.45 12.99
N ALA A 46 -15.44 5.74 13.31
CA ALA A 46 -16.57 6.66 13.25
C ALA A 46 -17.14 6.84 11.83
N GLN A 47 -16.34 6.56 10.79
CA GLN A 47 -16.76 6.55 9.39
C GLN A 47 -17.34 5.20 8.93
N GLY A 48 -17.47 4.22 9.83
CA GLY A 48 -18.02 2.90 9.53
C GLY A 48 -16.99 1.85 9.10
N VAL A 49 -15.69 2.12 9.26
CA VAL A 49 -14.64 1.13 9.00
C VAL A 49 -14.54 0.14 10.16
N GLU A 50 -14.51 -1.14 9.86
CA GLU A 50 -14.21 -2.18 10.84
C GLU A 50 -12.73 -2.15 11.21
N ILE A 51 -12.40 -1.81 12.45
CA ILE A 51 -11.01 -1.73 12.92
C ILE A 51 -10.62 -3.02 13.62
N VAL A 52 -9.57 -3.67 13.14
CA VAL A 52 -8.93 -4.82 13.77
C VAL A 52 -7.51 -4.45 14.15
N GLN A 53 -7.14 -4.72 15.40
CA GLN A 53 -5.75 -4.53 15.84
C GLN A 53 -4.99 -5.84 15.65
N GLY A 54 -3.79 -5.75 15.07
CA GLY A 54 -2.91 -6.89 14.88
C GLY A 54 -1.58 -6.48 14.25
N ASP A 55 -0.66 -7.43 14.23
CA ASP A 55 0.66 -7.26 13.64
C ASP A 55 0.79 -8.10 12.36
N LEU A 56 1.37 -7.54 11.31
CA LEU A 56 1.65 -8.24 10.06
C LEU A 56 2.74 -9.32 10.22
N SER A 57 3.50 -9.28 11.31
CA SER A 57 4.48 -10.30 11.69
C SER A 57 3.89 -11.44 12.54
N ASP A 58 2.59 -11.43 12.78
CA ASP A 58 1.84 -12.50 13.46
C ASP A 58 0.90 -13.19 12.46
N PHE A 59 1.22 -14.41 12.09
CA PHE A 59 0.45 -15.18 11.10
C PHE A 59 -1.01 -15.37 11.50
N GLU A 60 -1.28 -15.71 12.76
CA GLU A 60 -2.64 -15.95 13.24
C GLU A 60 -3.47 -14.65 13.24
N ALA A 61 -2.87 -13.53 13.68
CA ALA A 61 -3.52 -12.22 13.61
C ALA A 61 -3.86 -11.83 12.18
N VAL A 62 -2.95 -12.07 11.23
CA VAL A 62 -3.18 -11.83 9.79
C VAL A 62 -4.30 -12.73 9.26
N SER A 63 -4.25 -14.02 9.57
CA SER A 63 -5.24 -15.01 9.14
C SER A 63 -6.64 -14.66 9.66
N GLU A 64 -6.77 -14.33 10.95
CA GLU A 64 -8.05 -13.89 11.53
C GLU A 64 -8.57 -12.61 10.88
N THR A 65 -7.68 -11.65 10.59
CA THR A 65 -8.05 -10.38 9.94
C THR A 65 -8.57 -10.60 8.52
N LEU A 66 -8.15 -11.65 7.83
CA LEU A 66 -8.57 -11.98 6.47
C LEU A 66 -9.89 -12.79 6.40
N LYS A 67 -10.50 -13.19 7.51
CA LYS A 67 -11.79 -13.88 7.50
C LYS A 67 -12.89 -13.05 6.83
N GLY A 68 -13.51 -13.61 5.78
CA GLY A 68 -14.59 -12.97 5.03
C GLY A 68 -14.16 -11.79 4.15
N ILE A 69 -12.86 -11.64 3.92
CA ILE A 69 -12.30 -10.65 3.01
C ILE A 69 -12.26 -11.23 1.58
N THR A 70 -12.69 -10.44 0.62
CA THR A 70 -12.67 -10.82 -0.81
C THR A 70 -11.53 -10.18 -1.57
N GLY A 71 -11.07 -9.01 -1.16
CA GLY A 71 -9.93 -8.32 -1.76
C GLY A 71 -9.12 -7.57 -0.72
N ALA A 72 -7.88 -7.26 -1.02
CA ALA A 72 -7.01 -6.59 -0.07
C ALA A 72 -6.13 -5.51 -0.73
N TYR A 73 -5.93 -4.41 0.00
CA TYR A 73 -4.90 -3.42 -0.26
C TYR A 73 -3.78 -3.61 0.77
N PHE A 74 -2.68 -4.19 0.31
CA PHE A 74 -1.54 -4.54 1.16
C PHE A 74 -0.47 -3.46 1.10
N VAL A 75 -0.20 -2.85 2.25
CA VAL A 75 0.85 -1.85 2.44
C VAL A 75 1.66 -2.24 3.66
N PHE A 76 2.97 -2.32 3.50
CA PHE A 76 3.91 -2.52 4.60
C PHE A 76 4.73 -1.23 4.82
N PRO A 77 4.95 -0.78 6.08
CA PRO A 77 5.70 0.44 6.35
C PRO A 77 7.16 0.34 5.90
N ILE A 78 7.62 1.28 5.07
CA ILE A 78 8.96 1.25 4.46
C ILE A 78 10.11 1.39 5.49
N GLN A 79 9.83 1.99 6.64
CA GLN A 79 10.82 2.21 7.70
C GLN A 79 10.94 1.04 8.68
N VAL A 80 10.06 0.04 8.57
CA VAL A 80 10.02 -1.11 9.48
C VAL A 80 10.67 -2.30 8.79
N PRO A 81 11.58 -3.05 9.46
CA PRO A 81 12.08 -4.32 8.92
C PRO A 81 10.98 -5.39 8.91
N GLY A 82 11.15 -6.45 8.11
CA GLY A 82 10.24 -7.60 8.12
C GLY A 82 9.26 -7.68 6.95
N ILE A 83 9.39 -6.83 5.92
CA ILE A 83 8.50 -6.87 4.75
C ILE A 83 8.38 -8.27 4.10
N LEU A 84 9.46 -9.05 4.05
CA LEU A 84 9.43 -10.37 3.41
C LEU A 84 8.63 -11.37 4.24
N GLU A 85 8.82 -11.39 5.56
CA GLU A 85 8.08 -12.23 6.48
C GLU A 85 6.59 -11.87 6.48
N ALA A 86 6.29 -10.58 6.68
CA ALA A 86 4.92 -10.07 6.63
C ALA A 86 4.22 -10.37 5.29
N THR A 87 4.95 -10.27 4.18
CA THR A 87 4.40 -10.60 2.85
C THR A 87 4.14 -12.10 2.71
N ALA A 88 5.04 -12.94 3.20
CA ALA A 88 4.86 -14.39 3.18
C ALA A 88 3.65 -14.83 4.01
N PHE A 89 3.52 -14.29 5.23
CA PHE A 89 2.36 -14.54 6.11
C PHE A 89 1.06 -14.07 5.45
N PHE A 90 1.07 -12.85 4.91
CA PHE A 90 -0.10 -12.31 4.24
C PHE A 90 -0.50 -13.12 3.02
N ALA A 91 0.45 -13.51 2.17
CA ALA A 91 0.18 -14.31 0.97
C ALA A 91 -0.42 -15.68 1.34
N GLN A 92 0.18 -16.37 2.31
CA GLN A 92 -0.30 -17.69 2.76
C GLN A 92 -1.70 -17.60 3.38
N ALA A 93 -1.91 -16.65 4.30
CA ALA A 93 -3.21 -16.44 4.91
C ALA A 93 -4.28 -16.03 3.89
N ALA A 94 -3.92 -15.21 2.89
CA ALA A 94 -4.84 -14.81 1.82
C ALA A 94 -5.29 -16.02 0.97
N ILE A 95 -4.38 -16.96 0.68
CA ILE A 95 -4.72 -18.22 -0.01
C ILE A 95 -5.71 -19.02 0.84
N GLU A 96 -5.40 -19.26 2.12
CA GLU A 96 -6.22 -20.06 3.04
C GLU A 96 -7.62 -19.46 3.26
N ARG A 97 -7.74 -18.13 3.24
CA ARG A 97 -9.00 -17.39 3.43
C ARG A 97 -9.77 -17.12 2.13
N GLY A 98 -9.23 -17.53 0.98
CA GLY A 98 -9.90 -17.40 -0.31
C GLY A 98 -9.99 -15.95 -0.82
N VAL A 99 -9.00 -15.12 -0.51
CA VAL A 99 -8.91 -13.76 -1.07
C VAL A 99 -8.77 -13.85 -2.58
N SER A 100 -9.58 -13.10 -3.32
CA SER A 100 -9.67 -13.20 -4.78
C SER A 100 -8.83 -12.18 -5.54
N ALA A 101 -8.38 -11.11 -4.88
CA ALA A 101 -7.51 -10.08 -5.49
C ALA A 101 -6.71 -9.31 -4.45
N ILE A 102 -5.49 -8.93 -4.80
CA ILE A 102 -4.61 -8.12 -3.95
C ILE A 102 -4.08 -6.94 -4.76
N VAL A 103 -4.15 -5.75 -4.19
CA VAL A 103 -3.38 -4.58 -4.64
C VAL A 103 -2.23 -4.38 -3.66
N ASN A 104 -1.00 -4.51 -4.14
CA ASN A 104 0.21 -4.39 -3.33
C ASN A 104 0.90 -3.05 -3.56
N MET A 105 1.16 -2.32 -2.50
CA MET A 105 1.99 -1.11 -2.53
C MET A 105 3.47 -1.50 -2.55
N SER A 106 4.07 -1.41 -3.73
CA SER A 106 5.50 -1.60 -3.94
C SER A 106 6.21 -0.23 -4.11
N GLN A 107 7.27 -0.18 -4.89
CA GLN A 107 7.99 1.06 -5.22
C GLN A 107 8.64 0.99 -6.61
N ILE A 108 8.84 2.13 -7.24
CA ILE A 108 9.41 2.23 -8.60
C ILE A 108 10.81 1.60 -8.71
N SER A 109 11.57 1.60 -7.62
CA SER A 109 12.92 1.04 -7.56
C SER A 109 12.96 -0.47 -7.31
N ALA A 110 11.81 -1.14 -7.14
CA ALA A 110 11.73 -2.59 -6.93
C ALA A 110 12.27 -3.35 -8.14
N ARG A 111 13.48 -3.93 -8.00
CA ARG A 111 14.15 -4.68 -9.07
C ARG A 111 15.15 -5.69 -8.49
N ARG A 112 15.41 -6.75 -9.26
CA ARG A 112 16.35 -7.81 -8.86
C ARG A 112 17.75 -7.29 -8.56
N ILE A 113 18.27 -6.43 -9.41
CA ILE A 113 19.60 -5.82 -9.27
C ILE A 113 19.41 -4.39 -8.80
N ALA A 114 19.17 -4.20 -7.50
CA ALA A 114 19.11 -2.90 -6.87
C ALA A 114 20.26 -2.76 -5.86
N LYS A 115 20.80 -1.53 -5.73
CA LYS A 115 21.82 -1.23 -4.72
C LYS A 115 21.24 -1.19 -3.30
N SER A 116 19.96 -0.89 -3.18
CA SER A 116 19.24 -0.79 -1.90
C SER A 116 18.59 -2.12 -1.53
N HIS A 117 18.84 -2.61 -0.31
CA HIS A 117 18.13 -3.77 0.23
C HIS A 117 16.61 -3.58 0.26
N ALA A 118 16.12 -2.37 0.57
CA ALA A 118 14.71 -2.08 0.54
C ALA A 118 14.09 -2.32 -0.86
N SER A 119 14.78 -1.89 -1.92
CA SER A 119 14.34 -2.11 -3.29
C SER A 119 14.36 -3.59 -3.69
N GLN A 120 15.37 -4.34 -3.26
CA GLN A 120 15.43 -5.80 -3.47
C GLN A 120 14.33 -6.53 -2.70
N ASN A 121 14.10 -6.15 -1.45
CA ASN A 121 13.05 -6.75 -0.63
C ASN A 121 11.66 -6.51 -1.20
N HIS A 122 11.35 -5.32 -1.71
CA HIS A 122 10.10 -5.07 -2.41
C HIS A 122 9.97 -5.93 -3.68
N TRP A 123 11.05 -6.09 -4.45
CA TRP A 123 11.02 -6.97 -5.61
C TRP A 123 10.76 -8.43 -5.22
N ILE A 124 11.38 -8.94 -4.12
CA ILE A 124 11.13 -10.29 -3.60
C ILE A 124 9.70 -10.41 -3.09
N ALA A 125 9.20 -9.42 -2.35
CA ALA A 125 7.82 -9.37 -1.85
C ALA A 125 6.80 -9.48 -2.99
N GLU A 126 7.01 -8.77 -4.10
CA GLU A 126 6.18 -8.92 -5.30
C GLU A 126 6.19 -10.38 -5.81
N ARG A 127 7.36 -11.01 -5.88
CA ARG A 127 7.46 -12.41 -6.34
C ARG A 127 6.81 -13.41 -5.39
N LEU A 128 6.79 -13.11 -4.08
CA LEU A 128 6.05 -13.93 -3.11
C LEU A 128 4.54 -13.84 -3.37
N LEU A 129 4.02 -12.63 -3.55
CA LEU A 129 2.62 -12.42 -3.88
C LEU A 129 2.24 -13.04 -5.23
N ASP A 130 3.06 -12.88 -6.27
CA ASP A 130 2.81 -13.48 -7.59
C ASP A 130 2.69 -15.02 -7.52
N ARG A 131 3.48 -15.66 -6.63
CA ARG A 131 3.43 -17.12 -6.42
C ARG A 131 2.23 -17.61 -5.61
N SER A 132 1.46 -16.71 -5.01
CA SER A 132 0.23 -17.07 -4.28
C SER A 132 -0.86 -17.63 -5.20
N GLY A 133 -0.78 -17.38 -6.49
CA GLY A 133 -1.85 -17.71 -7.45
C GLY A 133 -3.05 -16.77 -7.40
N ILE A 134 -3.07 -15.82 -6.47
CA ILE A 134 -4.09 -14.78 -6.38
C ILE A 134 -3.73 -13.69 -7.41
N PRO A 135 -4.68 -13.13 -8.18
CA PRO A 135 -4.45 -11.96 -9.00
C PRO A 135 -3.91 -10.78 -8.19
N VAL A 136 -2.70 -10.31 -8.52
CA VAL A 136 -2.04 -9.21 -7.80
C VAL A 136 -1.74 -8.06 -8.75
N THR A 137 -2.06 -6.84 -8.30
CA THR A 137 -1.64 -5.60 -8.95
C THR A 137 -0.58 -4.93 -8.08
N HIS A 138 0.64 -4.75 -8.61
CA HIS A 138 1.72 -4.05 -7.93
C HIS A 138 1.72 -2.58 -8.32
N LEU A 139 1.41 -1.71 -7.36
CA LEU A 139 1.58 -0.27 -7.53
C LEU A 139 3.03 0.09 -7.24
N ARG A 140 3.70 0.71 -8.19
CA ARG A 140 5.10 1.13 -8.08
C ARG A 140 5.23 2.64 -8.17
N PRO A 141 4.80 3.37 -7.13
CA PRO A 141 4.90 4.82 -7.13
C PRO A 141 6.35 5.27 -7.13
N THR A 142 6.55 6.51 -7.55
CA THR A 142 7.77 7.27 -7.35
C THR A 142 7.81 7.85 -5.93
N LEU A 143 8.55 8.91 -5.70
CA LEU A 143 8.53 9.64 -4.44
C LEU A 143 7.15 10.29 -4.23
N PHE A 144 6.57 10.09 -3.06
CA PHE A 144 5.37 10.83 -2.67
C PHE A 144 5.68 12.31 -2.41
N ALA A 145 4.89 13.21 -2.99
CA ALA A 145 5.06 14.64 -2.84
C ALA A 145 4.99 15.09 -1.37
N GLU A 146 4.18 14.40 -0.56
CA GLU A 146 4.02 14.65 0.87
C GLU A 146 5.34 14.49 1.65
N TRP A 147 6.30 13.69 1.14
CA TRP A 147 7.59 13.55 1.79
C TRP A 147 8.42 14.83 1.79
N LEU A 148 8.14 15.75 0.85
CA LEU A 148 8.75 17.08 0.85
C LEU A 148 8.37 17.87 2.11
N MET A 149 7.21 17.59 2.71
CA MET A 149 6.78 18.24 3.96
C MET A 149 7.71 17.92 5.13
N TYR A 150 8.32 16.72 5.17
CA TYR A 150 9.33 16.37 6.19
C TYR A 150 10.61 17.18 6.05
N LEU A 151 10.87 17.74 4.87
CA LEU A 151 12.03 18.60 4.60
C LEU A 151 11.71 20.08 4.80
N SER A 152 10.46 20.43 5.15
CA SER A 152 9.99 21.81 5.25
C SER A 152 10.82 22.67 6.22
N GLN A 153 11.25 22.10 7.36
CA GLN A 153 12.11 22.79 8.30
C GLN A 153 13.49 23.10 7.70
N THR A 154 14.13 22.11 7.09
CA THR A 154 15.43 22.30 6.43
C THR A 154 15.36 23.31 5.31
N ILE A 155 14.27 23.30 4.54
CA ILE A 155 14.06 24.29 3.47
C ILE A 155 13.95 25.69 4.06
N ARG A 156 13.16 25.88 5.13
CA ARG A 156 12.95 27.20 5.76
C ARG A 156 14.20 27.74 6.43
N GLU A 157 14.96 26.87 7.14
CA GLU A 157 16.10 27.31 7.95
C GLU A 157 17.39 27.44 7.13
N LYS A 158 17.57 26.59 6.13
CA LYS A 158 18.86 26.49 5.41
C LYS A 158 18.74 26.87 3.93
N ASN A 159 17.53 27.14 3.43
CA ASN A 159 17.25 27.38 2.02
C ASN A 159 17.82 26.27 1.09
N ILE A 160 17.79 25.01 1.60
CA ILE A 160 18.29 23.83 0.89
C ILE A 160 17.18 22.79 0.80
N LEU A 161 17.00 22.20 -0.38
CA LEU A 161 16.16 21.03 -0.61
C LEU A 161 17.10 19.79 -0.78
N PRO A 162 17.39 19.04 0.29
CA PRO A 162 18.30 17.90 0.23
C PRO A 162 17.62 16.69 -0.40
N LEU A 163 17.68 16.56 -1.71
CA LEU A 163 17.20 15.41 -2.46
C LEU A 163 18.38 14.59 -2.97
N ALA A 164 18.40 13.30 -2.65
CA ALA A 164 19.47 12.38 -3.02
C ALA A 164 19.32 11.82 -4.45
N PHE A 165 18.90 12.65 -5.41
CA PHE A 165 18.54 12.17 -6.76
C PHE A 165 19.61 12.41 -7.82
N GLY A 166 20.67 13.14 -7.50
CA GLY A 166 21.69 13.52 -8.48
C GLY A 166 21.08 14.18 -9.70
N ASN A 167 21.46 13.74 -10.90
CA ASN A 167 20.93 14.24 -12.17
C ASN A 167 19.68 13.49 -12.67
N ALA A 168 19.05 12.66 -11.83
CA ALA A 168 17.87 11.89 -12.22
C ALA A 168 16.65 12.80 -12.39
N ARG A 169 15.81 12.49 -13.38
CA ARG A 169 14.50 13.11 -13.53
C ARG A 169 13.52 12.40 -12.61
N TYR A 170 12.82 13.16 -11.80
CA TYR A 170 11.81 12.67 -10.87
C TYR A 170 10.46 13.31 -11.17
N ALA A 171 9.41 12.50 -11.11
CA ALA A 171 8.02 12.93 -11.14
C ALA A 171 7.37 12.50 -9.81
N PRO A 172 7.36 13.34 -8.77
CA PRO A 172 6.64 13.05 -7.54
C PRO A 172 5.17 12.84 -7.83
N ILE A 173 4.53 11.95 -7.04
CA ILE A 173 3.11 11.68 -7.11
C ILE A 173 2.48 12.03 -5.77
N ALA A 174 1.30 12.66 -5.76
CA ALA A 174 0.53 12.80 -4.53
C ALA A 174 -0.10 11.46 -4.14
N GLY A 175 -0.16 11.16 -2.84
CA GLY A 175 -0.75 9.91 -2.36
C GLY A 175 -2.20 9.74 -2.78
N GLU A 176 -2.95 10.84 -2.91
CA GLU A 176 -4.32 10.84 -3.40
C GLU A 176 -4.45 10.52 -4.89
N ASP A 177 -3.48 10.91 -5.72
CA ASP A 177 -3.49 10.65 -7.17
C ASP A 177 -3.27 9.17 -7.49
N LEU A 178 -2.60 8.44 -6.60
CA LEU A 178 -2.33 7.02 -6.80
C LEU A 178 -3.62 6.18 -6.90
N GLN A 179 -4.72 6.69 -6.40
CA GLN A 179 -6.00 5.99 -6.31
C GLN A 179 -7.02 6.45 -7.34
N SER A 180 -6.69 7.52 -8.07
CA SER A 180 -7.46 8.00 -9.22
C SER A 180 -7.28 7.11 -10.45
N ILE A 181 -6.79 5.88 -10.30
CA ILE A 181 -6.74 4.91 -11.40
C ILE A 181 -8.18 4.57 -11.77
N ASP A 182 -8.62 5.29 -12.78
CA ASP A 182 -9.95 5.24 -13.37
C ASP A 182 -10.36 3.79 -13.67
N HIS A 183 -11.37 3.33 -12.98
CA HIS A 183 -11.95 2.01 -13.20
C HIS A 183 -12.51 1.93 -14.62
N GLY A 184 -11.63 1.57 -15.57
CA GLY A 184 -12.08 0.98 -16.83
C GLY A 184 -12.54 1.93 -17.92
N ARG A 185 -12.02 3.14 -18.07
CA ARG A 185 -12.08 3.87 -19.34
C ARG A 185 -10.77 3.70 -20.12
N ASN A 186 -10.84 2.82 -21.07
CA ASN A 186 -9.90 2.49 -22.11
C ASN A 186 -9.31 3.77 -22.78
N ARG A 187 -8.32 4.39 -22.18
CA ARG A 187 -7.46 5.36 -22.88
C ARG A 187 -6.35 4.59 -23.53
N ARG A 188 -6.52 4.34 -24.83
CA ARG A 188 -5.53 3.79 -25.76
C ARG A 188 -4.17 4.41 -25.42
N HIS A 189 -3.19 3.55 -25.14
CA HIS A 189 -1.79 3.89 -25.08
C HIS A 189 -1.41 4.79 -26.26
N ARG A 190 -1.06 6.04 -26.00
CA ARG A 190 -0.23 6.78 -26.95
C ARG A 190 1.21 6.37 -26.67
N PRO A 191 1.92 5.78 -27.64
CA PRO A 191 3.34 5.48 -27.47
C PRO A 191 4.08 6.80 -27.29
N CYS A 192 4.92 6.88 -26.24
CA CYS A 192 5.91 7.93 -26.11
C CYS A 192 6.81 7.87 -27.36
N ARG A 193 6.74 8.88 -28.21
CA ARG A 193 7.75 9.08 -29.26
C ARG A 193 9.01 9.61 -28.58
N HIS A 194 10.13 9.00 -28.95
CA HIS A 194 11.49 9.25 -28.52
C HIS A 194 11.93 10.73 -28.66
#